data_a2ab7855dd7bc8c9f40c34bdd914315d
#
_entry.id   a2ab7855dd7bc8c9f40c34bdd914315d
#
_cell.length_a   1.000
_cell.length_b   1.000
_cell.length_c   1.000
_cell.angle_alpha   90.00
_cell.angle_beta   90.00
_cell.angle_gamma   90.00
#
_symmetry.space_group_name_H-M   'P 1'
#
loop_
_entity.id
_entity.type
_entity.pdbx_description
1 polymer ?
#
loop_
_entity_poly.entity_id
_entity_poly.type
_entity_poly.pdbx_seq_one_letter_code
_entity_poly.pdbx_strand_id
1 'polypeptide(L)'
;RKWDSQSARWVSGDALPLTHRHYLADAVFVAAFEGDLGLLQRCAEALDAPAFPLFLGRRSCPPACRVRIGLFEDVALLEVLRNHPWEASERHQGNWKFRDKESVDLEILYDKQGSDEGEGYDVSLRDVPISFSQEKRQYSFRTVAHTTATVRNPKYVGAQIDHDPWSALGKEV
;
A
#
# COMPACT_ATOMS: atom_id res chain seq x y z
N ARG A 1 -3.53 31.77 -21.64
CA ARG A 1 -3.27 33.09 -22.23
C ARG A 1 -1.79 33.42 -22.04
N LYS A 2 -1.14 33.94 -23.07
CA LYS A 2 0.25 34.38 -23.04
C LYS A 2 0.26 35.92 -23.15
N TRP A 3 1.07 36.59 -22.35
CA TRP A 3 1.26 38.03 -22.47
C TRP A 3 2.14 38.30 -23.69
N ASP A 4 1.61 39.07 -24.64
CA ASP A 4 2.37 39.54 -25.77
C ASP A 4 2.90 40.95 -25.46
N SER A 5 4.20 41.07 -25.28
CA SER A 5 4.85 42.34 -24.96
C SER A 5 4.84 43.35 -26.11
N GLN A 6 4.69 42.90 -27.34
CA GLN A 6 4.65 43.80 -28.51
C GLN A 6 3.27 44.49 -28.67
N SER A 7 2.21 43.74 -28.41
CA SER A 7 0.84 44.27 -28.51
C SER A 7 0.28 44.74 -27.15
N ALA A 8 1.04 44.61 -26.06
CA ALA A 8 0.65 44.94 -24.66
C ALA A 8 -0.72 44.37 -24.27
N ARG A 9 -1.01 43.15 -24.67
CA ARG A 9 -2.29 42.46 -24.38
C ARG A 9 -2.11 40.96 -24.16
N TRP A 10 -3.08 40.36 -23.46
CA TRP A 10 -3.18 38.91 -23.32
C TRP A 10 -3.70 38.29 -24.64
N VAL A 11 -2.89 37.51 -25.31
CA VAL A 11 -3.29 36.74 -26.51
C VAL A 11 -3.66 35.32 -26.13
N SER A 12 -4.49 34.71 -26.95
CA SER A 12 -4.78 33.29 -26.83
C SER A 12 -3.52 32.52 -27.21
N GLY A 13 -2.85 31.98 -26.20
CA GLY A 13 -1.78 31.02 -26.43
C GLY A 13 -2.35 29.64 -26.76
N ASP A 14 -1.54 28.79 -27.33
CA ASP A 14 -1.87 27.38 -27.49
C ASP A 14 -2.23 26.80 -26.12
N ALA A 15 -3.34 26.09 -26.06
CA ALA A 15 -3.72 25.41 -24.84
C ALA A 15 -2.61 24.42 -24.46
N LEU A 16 -2.19 24.46 -23.19
CA LEU A 16 -1.26 23.45 -22.71
C LEU A 16 -1.87 22.06 -22.93
N PRO A 17 -1.05 21.10 -23.41
CA PRO A 17 -1.56 19.76 -23.67
C PRO A 17 -2.18 19.19 -22.39
N LEU A 18 -3.37 18.63 -22.53
CA LEU A 18 -4.04 17.94 -21.43
C LEU A 18 -3.22 16.72 -21.02
N THR A 19 -2.80 16.66 -19.75
CA THR A 19 -2.08 15.51 -19.21
C THR A 19 -3.00 14.69 -18.32
N HIS A 20 -3.07 13.39 -18.59
CA HIS A 20 -3.80 12.45 -17.75
C HIS A 20 -2.83 11.86 -16.69
N ARG A 21 -3.31 11.75 -15.46
CA ARG A 21 -2.58 11.14 -14.34
C ARG A 21 -3.48 10.11 -13.69
N HIS A 22 -2.95 8.91 -13.53
CA HIS A 22 -3.66 7.82 -12.85
C HIS A 22 -3.15 7.70 -11.42
N TYR A 23 -4.05 7.44 -10.49
CA TYR A 23 -3.78 7.24 -9.08
C TYR A 23 -4.45 5.95 -8.62
N LEU A 24 -3.80 5.24 -7.70
CA LEU A 24 -4.45 4.15 -6.99
C LEU A 24 -5.44 4.76 -5.99
N ALA A 25 -6.71 4.42 -6.13
CA ALA A 25 -7.75 4.83 -5.21
C ALA A 25 -8.06 3.69 -4.23
N ASP A 26 -8.27 4.04 -2.95
CA ASP A 26 -8.60 3.10 -1.88
C ASP A 26 -7.54 1.97 -1.70
N ALA A 27 -6.29 2.26 -2.04
CA ALA A 27 -5.18 1.33 -1.84
C ALA A 27 -4.57 1.55 -0.45
N VAL A 28 -4.40 0.46 0.29
CA VAL A 28 -3.76 0.47 1.62
C VAL A 28 -2.52 -0.40 1.55
N PHE A 29 -1.40 0.15 1.99
CA PHE A 29 -0.12 -0.54 2.09
C PHE A 29 0.38 -0.45 3.52
N VAL A 30 0.86 -1.57 4.05
CA VAL A 30 1.59 -1.62 5.33
C VAL A 30 3.06 -1.78 5.01
N ALA A 31 3.89 -0.92 5.60
CA ALA A 31 5.34 -1.01 5.48
C ALA A 31 5.96 -1.22 6.86
N ALA A 32 6.86 -2.18 6.98
CA ALA A 32 7.64 -2.43 8.18
C ALA A 32 9.12 -2.15 7.94
N PHE A 33 9.78 -1.63 8.96
CA PHE A 33 11.20 -1.31 8.94
C PHE A 33 11.87 -1.96 10.14
N GLU A 34 13.00 -2.58 9.94
CA GLU A 34 13.84 -3.19 10.97
C GLU A 34 15.16 -2.44 11.08
N GLY A 35 15.67 -2.22 12.29
CA GLY A 35 16.90 -1.49 12.51
C GLY A 35 17.15 -1.11 13.95
N ASP A 36 18.06 -0.16 14.18
CA ASP A 36 18.39 0.36 15.50
C ASP A 36 17.16 0.97 16.19
N LEU A 37 16.90 0.53 17.43
CA LEU A 37 15.72 0.95 18.20
C LEU A 37 15.64 2.47 18.37
N GLY A 38 16.78 3.13 18.68
CA GLY A 38 16.81 4.58 18.87
C GLY A 38 16.50 5.35 17.58
N LEU A 39 16.91 4.80 16.42
CA LEU A 39 16.55 5.36 15.12
C LEU A 39 15.06 5.17 14.84
N LEU A 40 14.54 3.97 15.07
CA LEU A 40 13.12 3.66 14.84
C LEU A 40 12.21 4.48 15.75
N GLN A 41 12.57 4.72 17.00
CA GLN A 41 11.85 5.60 17.92
C GLN A 41 11.76 7.04 17.38
N ARG A 42 12.90 7.60 16.94
CA ARG A 42 12.91 8.96 16.34
C ARG A 42 12.08 9.03 15.05
N CYS A 43 12.10 7.99 14.23
CA CYS A 43 11.24 7.92 13.05
C CYS A 43 9.74 7.87 13.44
N ALA A 44 9.40 7.09 14.45
CA ALA A 44 8.03 6.99 14.97
C ALA A 44 7.52 8.33 15.51
N GLU A 45 8.33 9.05 16.29
CA GLU A 45 8.03 10.40 16.80
C GLU A 45 7.84 11.39 15.64
N ALA A 46 8.72 11.34 14.63
CA ALA A 46 8.61 12.21 13.46
C ALA A 46 7.37 11.92 12.60
N LEU A 47 6.88 10.68 12.56
CA LEU A 47 5.62 10.33 11.89
C LEU A 47 4.39 10.78 12.68
N ASP A 48 4.47 10.81 14.01
CA ASP A 48 3.40 11.31 14.88
C ASP A 48 3.28 12.83 14.89
N ALA A 49 4.41 13.53 14.78
CA ALA A 49 4.48 14.99 14.76
C ALA A 49 5.38 15.51 13.62
N PRO A 50 4.97 15.30 12.36
CA PRO A 50 5.80 15.63 11.21
C PRO A 50 5.96 17.15 11.07
N ALA A 51 7.19 17.62 10.81
CA ALA A 51 7.49 19.03 10.57
C ALA A 51 6.80 19.58 9.31
N PHE A 52 6.49 18.71 8.34
CA PHE A 52 5.77 19.06 7.12
C PHE A 52 4.62 18.07 6.88
N PRO A 53 3.50 18.51 6.27
CA PRO A 53 2.41 17.62 5.93
C PRO A 53 2.90 16.43 5.08
N LEU A 54 2.56 15.22 5.49
CA LEU A 54 2.89 14.01 4.76
C LEU A 54 2.02 13.87 3.51
N PHE A 55 2.59 13.30 2.45
CA PHE A 55 1.86 13.03 1.22
C PHE A 55 2.42 11.81 0.48
N LEU A 56 1.57 11.09 -0.23
CA LEU A 56 1.90 9.87 -0.98
C LEU A 56 2.23 10.22 -2.43
N GLY A 57 3.51 10.54 -2.71
CA GLY A 57 4.03 10.91 -4.02
C GLY A 57 3.69 12.33 -4.46
N ARG A 58 2.50 12.87 -4.13
CA ARG A 58 2.07 14.24 -4.45
C ARG A 58 1.37 14.90 -3.28
N ARG A 59 1.53 16.22 -3.18
CA ARG A 59 0.87 17.03 -2.12
C ARG A 59 -0.66 16.94 -2.14
N SER A 60 -1.26 16.61 -3.28
CA SER A 60 -2.70 16.38 -3.40
C SER A 60 -3.17 15.02 -2.90
N CYS A 61 -2.25 14.15 -2.47
CA CYS A 61 -2.54 12.81 -1.96
C CYS A 61 -2.04 12.68 -0.51
N PRO A 62 -2.68 13.35 0.47
CA PRO A 62 -2.34 13.16 1.88
C PRO A 62 -2.77 11.76 2.33
N PRO A 63 -2.12 11.17 3.36
CA PRO A 63 -2.60 9.96 4.00
C PRO A 63 -4.02 10.15 4.53
N ALA A 64 -4.88 9.15 4.33
CA ALA A 64 -6.28 9.19 4.81
C ALA A 64 -6.40 8.84 6.30
N CYS A 65 -5.37 8.23 6.88
CA CYS A 65 -5.33 7.78 8.27
C CYS A 65 -3.96 8.06 8.89
N ARG A 66 -3.83 7.74 10.18
CA ARG A 66 -2.54 7.80 10.88
C ARG A 66 -1.54 6.86 10.23
N VAL A 67 -0.35 7.37 9.90
CA VAL A 67 0.68 6.61 9.18
C VAL A 67 1.36 5.58 10.09
N ARG A 68 1.65 5.95 11.34
CA ARG A 68 2.30 5.06 12.29
C ARG A 68 1.30 4.07 12.90
N ILE A 69 1.58 2.77 12.77
CA ILE A 69 0.82 1.67 13.36
C ILE A 69 1.37 1.31 14.74
N GLY A 70 2.68 1.04 14.85
CA GLY A 70 3.30 0.62 16.10
C GLY A 70 4.82 0.61 16.04
N LEU A 71 5.43 0.31 17.18
CA LEU A 71 6.84 -0.01 17.36
C LEU A 71 6.88 -1.35 18.09
N PHE A 72 7.63 -2.32 17.55
CA PHE A 72 7.74 -3.67 18.07
C PHE A 72 9.21 -3.94 18.41
N GLU A 73 9.47 -4.59 19.54
CA GLU A 73 10.80 -4.96 19.98
C GLU A 73 10.93 -6.49 19.97
N ASP A 74 12.10 -7.01 19.62
CA ASP A 74 12.43 -8.43 19.62
C ASP A 74 11.50 -9.34 18.78
N VAL A 75 10.94 -8.78 17.68
CA VAL A 75 10.08 -9.51 16.76
C VAL A 75 10.62 -9.36 15.34
N ALA A 76 10.69 -10.45 14.59
CA ALA A 76 11.15 -10.42 13.21
C ALA A 76 10.16 -9.64 12.30
N LEU A 77 10.69 -8.85 11.34
CA LEU A 77 9.93 -8.02 10.44
C LEU A 77 8.83 -8.80 9.69
N LEU A 78 9.16 -9.98 9.15
CA LEU A 78 8.19 -10.82 8.44
C LEU A 78 7.09 -11.36 9.36
N GLU A 79 7.40 -11.64 10.63
CA GLU A 79 6.41 -12.09 11.59
C GLU A 79 5.40 -10.98 11.89
N VAL A 80 5.86 -9.75 12.06
CA VAL A 80 4.97 -8.58 12.23
C VAL A 80 4.05 -8.43 11.03
N LEU A 81 4.57 -8.52 9.79
CA LEU A 81 3.77 -8.38 8.58
C LEU A 81 2.77 -9.53 8.39
N ARG A 82 3.18 -10.78 8.68
CA ARG A 82 2.31 -11.96 8.54
C ARG A 82 1.14 -11.97 9.53
N ASN A 83 1.37 -11.42 10.73
CA ASN A 83 0.36 -11.36 11.78
C ASN A 83 -0.47 -10.07 11.75
N HIS A 84 -0.15 -9.14 10.84
CA HIS A 84 -0.88 -7.88 10.75
C HIS A 84 -2.27 -8.11 10.15
N PRO A 85 -3.34 -7.50 10.72
CA PRO A 85 -4.69 -7.64 10.20
C PRO A 85 -4.83 -7.02 8.81
N TRP A 86 -5.86 -7.43 8.08
CA TRP A 86 -6.17 -6.86 6.77
C TRP A 86 -6.73 -5.45 6.87
N GLU A 87 -5.93 -4.45 6.51
CA GLU A 87 -6.23 -3.01 6.63
C GLU A 87 -7.05 -2.44 5.46
N ALA A 88 -7.58 -3.28 4.56
CA ALA A 88 -8.44 -2.78 3.50
C ALA A 88 -9.67 -2.07 4.06
N SER A 89 -10.24 -1.12 3.32
CA SER A 89 -11.48 -0.45 3.73
C SER A 89 -12.62 -1.44 3.99
N GLU A 90 -13.52 -1.12 4.91
CA GLU A 90 -14.68 -1.97 5.22
C GLU A 90 -15.50 -2.30 3.96
N ARG A 91 -15.62 -1.33 3.05
CA ARG A 91 -16.28 -1.51 1.76
C ARG A 91 -15.58 -2.57 0.91
N HIS A 92 -14.24 -2.59 0.93
CA HIS A 92 -13.45 -3.57 0.18
C HIS A 92 -13.55 -4.96 0.80
N GLN A 93 -13.42 -5.05 2.13
CA GLN A 93 -13.56 -6.30 2.89
C GLN A 93 -14.94 -6.96 2.71
N GLY A 94 -16.02 -6.15 2.68
CA GLY A 94 -17.40 -6.60 2.46
C GLY A 94 -17.79 -6.77 0.98
N ASN A 95 -16.85 -6.58 0.04
CA ASN A 95 -17.13 -6.75 -1.39
C ASN A 95 -17.51 -8.20 -1.69
N TRP A 96 -18.41 -8.41 -2.66
CA TRP A 96 -18.88 -9.73 -3.10
C TRP A 96 -17.75 -10.71 -3.46
N LYS A 97 -16.58 -10.22 -3.86
CA LYS A 97 -15.38 -11.04 -4.15
C LYS A 97 -14.74 -11.65 -2.90
N PHE A 98 -14.93 -11.02 -1.75
CA PHE A 98 -14.22 -11.35 -0.51
C PHE A 98 -15.13 -11.75 0.64
N ARG A 99 -16.39 -11.27 0.68
CA ARG A 99 -17.32 -11.51 1.80
C ARG A 99 -17.54 -12.99 2.13
N ASP A 100 -17.44 -13.85 1.10
CA ASP A 100 -17.63 -15.30 1.23
C ASP A 100 -16.30 -16.05 1.47
N LYS A 101 -15.20 -15.31 1.64
CA LYS A 101 -13.87 -15.86 1.94
C LYS A 101 -13.52 -15.59 3.41
N GLU A 102 -13.25 -16.65 4.15
CA GLU A 102 -12.83 -16.55 5.56
C GLU A 102 -11.46 -15.88 5.68
N SER A 103 -10.60 -16.10 4.70
CA SER A 103 -9.27 -15.52 4.65
C SER A 103 -8.94 -15.01 3.24
N VAL A 104 -7.97 -14.11 3.17
CA VAL A 104 -7.40 -13.56 1.94
C VAL A 104 -5.89 -13.66 1.98
N ASP A 105 -5.31 -13.90 0.81
CA ASP A 105 -3.85 -13.92 0.66
C ASP A 105 -3.39 -12.53 0.26
N LEU A 106 -2.49 -11.95 1.06
CA LEU A 106 -1.87 -10.66 0.83
C LEU A 106 -0.42 -10.87 0.41
N GLU A 107 0.00 -10.12 -0.60
CA GLU A 107 1.39 -10.13 -1.06
C GLU A 107 2.28 -9.37 -0.09
N ILE A 108 3.42 -9.97 0.25
CA ILE A 108 4.49 -9.35 1.02
C ILE A 108 5.73 -9.26 0.14
N LEU A 109 6.29 -8.07 0.05
CA LEU A 109 7.54 -7.76 -0.60
C LEU A 109 8.55 -7.34 0.46
N TYR A 110 9.71 -7.97 0.50
CA TYR A 110 10.73 -7.61 1.49
C TYR A 110 12.14 -7.65 0.89
N ASP A 111 13.02 -6.82 1.43
CA ASP A 111 14.41 -6.79 1.04
C ASP A 111 15.13 -8.03 1.57
N LYS A 112 15.68 -8.82 0.67
CA LYS A 112 16.42 -10.03 1.02
C LYS A 112 17.82 -9.65 1.49
N GLN A 113 18.18 -10.09 2.68
CA GLN A 113 19.52 -9.91 3.22
C GLN A 113 20.30 -11.24 3.12
N GLY A 114 21.43 -11.22 2.36
CA GLY A 114 22.33 -12.37 2.29
C GLY A 114 21.75 -13.64 1.68
N SER A 115 21.96 -14.77 2.36
CA SER A 115 21.53 -16.11 1.93
C SER A 115 20.17 -16.53 2.51
N ASP A 116 19.29 -15.59 2.81
CA ASP A 116 17.95 -15.92 3.28
C ASP A 116 17.25 -16.83 2.26
N GLU A 117 17.10 -18.10 2.60
CA GLU A 117 16.27 -19.06 1.88
C GLU A 117 14.80 -18.80 2.24
N GLY A 118 14.27 -17.64 1.78
CA GLY A 118 12.87 -17.30 2.00
C GLY A 118 11.94 -18.09 1.08
N GLU A 119 10.77 -18.43 1.58
CA GLU A 119 9.67 -18.94 0.75
C GLU A 119 9.26 -17.88 -0.26
N GLY A 120 9.11 -18.27 -1.52
CA GLY A 120 8.65 -17.37 -2.59
C GLY A 120 9.62 -17.26 -3.75
N TYR A 121 9.48 -16.21 -4.54
CA TYR A 121 10.35 -15.94 -5.68
C TYR A 121 11.04 -14.58 -5.55
N ASP A 122 12.24 -14.51 -6.11
CA ASP A 122 13.09 -13.31 -6.03
C ASP A 122 12.94 -12.46 -7.30
N VAL A 123 12.88 -11.14 -7.11
CA VAL A 123 12.87 -10.15 -8.19
C VAL A 123 14.02 -9.17 -8.00
N SER A 124 14.77 -8.92 -9.06
CA SER A 124 15.84 -7.92 -9.06
C SER A 124 15.26 -6.56 -9.45
N LEU A 125 15.28 -5.59 -8.52
CA LEU A 125 14.83 -4.21 -8.73
C LEU A 125 16.02 -3.27 -8.84
N ARG A 126 15.97 -2.37 -9.82
CA ARG A 126 17.01 -1.34 -10.01
C ARG A 126 16.57 -0.02 -9.40
N ASP A 127 16.67 0.09 -8.08
CA ASP A 127 16.20 1.27 -7.34
C ASP A 127 17.13 1.73 -6.20
N VAL A 128 18.24 1.02 -5.94
CA VAL A 128 19.23 1.42 -4.94
C VAL A 128 20.00 2.63 -5.46
N PRO A 129 19.90 3.81 -4.82
CA PRO A 129 20.55 5.00 -5.32
C PRO A 129 22.07 4.94 -5.15
N ILE A 130 22.82 5.08 -6.25
CA ILE A 130 24.28 5.29 -6.26
C ILE A 130 24.60 6.78 -6.31
N SER A 131 23.86 7.54 -7.15
CA SER A 131 24.07 8.96 -7.33
C SER A 131 22.74 9.67 -7.63
N PHE A 132 22.49 10.77 -6.92
CA PHE A 132 21.38 11.69 -7.16
C PHE A 132 21.78 12.91 -8.01
N SER A 133 22.98 12.88 -8.67
CA SER A 133 23.41 13.95 -9.54
C SER A 133 22.31 14.34 -10.53
N GLN A 134 22.09 15.65 -10.70
CA GLN A 134 21.08 16.16 -11.65
C GLN A 134 21.43 15.82 -13.10
N GLU A 135 22.72 15.72 -13.41
CA GLU A 135 23.21 15.40 -14.75
C GLU A 135 23.10 13.92 -15.07
N LYS A 136 23.40 13.04 -14.10
CA LYS A 136 23.37 11.58 -14.30
C LYS A 136 22.98 10.85 -13.01
N ARG A 137 21.71 10.55 -12.86
CA ARG A 137 21.22 9.66 -11.80
C ARG A 137 21.63 8.23 -12.09
N GLN A 138 22.12 7.54 -11.06
CA GLN A 138 22.54 6.14 -11.16
C GLN A 138 21.92 5.32 -10.05
N TYR A 139 21.48 4.11 -10.40
CA TYR A 139 20.86 3.16 -9.50
C TYR A 139 21.51 1.79 -9.67
N SER A 140 21.73 1.11 -8.56
CA SER A 140 22.12 -0.28 -8.49
C SER A 140 20.90 -1.18 -8.31
N PHE A 141 21.14 -2.47 -8.31
CA PHE A 141 20.11 -3.49 -8.10
C PHE A 141 20.08 -3.94 -6.64
N ARG A 142 18.88 -4.29 -6.17
CA ARG A 142 18.66 -5.07 -4.96
C ARG A 142 17.74 -6.25 -5.27
N THR A 143 17.82 -7.29 -4.44
CA THR A 143 16.92 -8.44 -4.54
C THR A 143 15.76 -8.25 -3.57
N VAL A 144 14.56 -8.36 -4.10
CA VAL A 144 13.31 -8.31 -3.32
C VAL A 144 12.66 -9.68 -3.42
N ALA A 145 12.37 -10.29 -2.28
CA ALA A 145 11.63 -11.53 -2.23
C ALA A 145 10.13 -11.24 -2.13
N HIS A 146 9.35 -12.06 -2.85
CA HIS A 146 7.90 -12.06 -2.81
C HIS A 146 7.41 -13.27 -2.03
N THR A 147 6.58 -13.05 -1.03
CA THR A 147 5.88 -14.10 -0.29
C THR A 147 4.42 -13.69 -0.06
N THR A 148 3.63 -14.55 0.55
CA THR A 148 2.23 -14.28 0.87
C THR A 148 1.96 -14.47 2.35
N ALA A 149 1.02 -13.69 2.88
CA ALA A 149 0.42 -13.92 4.19
C ALA A 149 -1.08 -14.14 4.04
N THR A 150 -1.58 -15.21 4.63
CA THR A 150 -3.01 -15.50 4.69
C THR A 150 -3.58 -14.84 5.94
N VAL A 151 -4.45 -13.85 5.75
CA VAL A 151 -5.06 -13.08 6.83
C VAL A 151 -6.57 -13.27 6.87
N ARG A 152 -7.15 -13.23 8.08
CA ARG A 152 -8.60 -13.39 8.26
C ARG A 152 -9.35 -12.20 7.68
N ASN A 153 -10.46 -12.46 7.01
CA ASN A 153 -11.40 -11.42 6.60
C ASN A 153 -12.35 -11.10 7.76
N PRO A 154 -12.30 -9.90 8.37
CA PRO A 154 -13.18 -9.53 9.48
C PRO A 154 -14.66 -9.40 9.08
N LYS A 155 -14.95 -9.24 7.78
CA LYS A 155 -16.31 -9.14 7.23
C LYS A 155 -16.80 -10.47 6.62
N TYR A 156 -16.12 -11.59 6.90
CA TYR A 156 -16.58 -12.89 6.47
C TYR A 156 -17.95 -13.18 7.06
N VAL A 157 -18.92 -13.32 6.19
CA VAL A 157 -20.25 -13.82 6.50
C VAL A 157 -20.27 -15.22 5.94
N GLY A 158 -20.12 -16.23 6.80
CA GLY A 158 -20.07 -17.64 6.38
C GLY A 158 -21.11 -17.92 5.30
N ALA A 159 -20.85 -18.88 4.43
CA ALA A 159 -21.81 -19.25 3.39
C ALA A 159 -23.17 -19.48 4.06
N GLN A 160 -24.04 -18.48 4.02
CA GLN A 160 -25.45 -18.66 4.35
C GLN A 160 -26.01 -19.58 3.27
N ILE A 161 -25.90 -20.89 3.54
CA ILE A 161 -26.75 -21.89 2.90
C ILE A 161 -28.12 -21.68 3.54
N ASP A 162 -28.75 -20.60 3.23
CA ASP A 162 -30.06 -20.27 3.77
C ASP A 162 -31.02 -19.98 2.64
N HIS A 163 -31.14 -20.97 1.80
CA HIS A 163 -32.38 -21.15 1.03
C HIS A 163 -32.43 -22.61 0.58
N ASP A 164 -32.98 -23.45 1.47
CA ASP A 164 -33.57 -24.70 1.01
C ASP A 164 -34.95 -24.36 0.40
N PRO A 165 -35.08 -24.24 -0.92
CA PRO A 165 -36.37 -23.95 -1.54
C PRO A 165 -37.38 -25.05 -1.34
N TRP A 166 -36.96 -26.20 -0.81
CA TRP A 166 -37.81 -27.37 -0.53
C TRP A 166 -38.32 -27.42 0.91
N SER A 167 -37.69 -26.66 1.82
CA SER A 167 -38.15 -26.60 3.23
C SER A 167 -39.57 -26.00 3.38
N ALA A 168 -40.03 -25.25 2.39
CA ALA A 168 -41.39 -24.70 2.32
C ALA A 168 -42.43 -25.72 1.82
N LEU A 169 -42.01 -26.82 1.18
CA LEU A 169 -42.90 -27.82 0.61
C LEU A 169 -43.17 -29.03 1.55
N GLY A 170 -42.53 -29.07 2.72
CA GLY A 170 -42.55 -30.18 3.65
C GLY A 170 -43.56 -30.04 4.83
N LYS A 171 -44.52 -29.13 4.80
CA LYS A 171 -45.57 -28.99 5.83
C LYS A 171 -46.97 -29.11 5.25
N GLU A 172 -47.26 -30.23 4.62
CA GLU A 172 -48.61 -30.73 4.45
C GLU A 172 -48.57 -32.24 4.66
N VAL A 173 -48.85 -32.69 5.86
CA VAL A 173 -49.78 -33.78 6.22
C VAL A 173 -50.10 -33.65 7.70
#